data_ad82a3f4fc1aeac6ffe038bee5cece80
#
_entry.id   ad82a3f4fc1aeac6ffe038bee5cece80
#
_cell.length_a   1.000
_cell.length_b   1.000
_cell.length_c   1.000
_cell.angle_alpha   90.00
_cell.angle_beta   90.00
_cell.angle_gamma   90.00
#
_symmetry.space_group_name_H-M   'P 1'
#
loop_
_entity.id
_entity.type
_entity.pdbx_description
1 polymer ?
#
loop_
_entity_poly.entity_id
_entity_poly.type
_entity_poly.pdbx_seq_one_letter_code
_entity_poly.pdbx_strand_id
1 'polypeptide(L)'
;MTPRKTVVPPRTALVIGAGMTGLATAWFLQEAGVEVTVVDRRQVAAGASWGNAGWLSPALAVPLPEPGALRLGLRTLLSPASPLYIPPRADPRLARFLLSFSRNCTPRRWQVAMSALAPLNRQALAAYDELARGGVAEPTRASYPCLIAFTTEAARQPFVHELEAVRAAGQSVDYDLLSGAEARDQEPALSERTGAAVRLHGQRFLNPGAYVAALADAVRERGGKVVEGLRVTRVQDHGSEVAVVGSDGTDVRADVAVLANGAWLNRLAAPFGVRAAVQSGRGYSFTLPAEGLPTGPTYFAAQRVVCTPLGADRVRVAGMMEFTAPDRPADPRRVQAVVDAARPMLPGADFSRRSDEWAGPRPCTADGLPLVGPTRSPRVHVCGGHGMWGIALGPLSGKLLAESIVTGRSAAELTPLHPLR
;
A
#
# COMPACT_ATOMS: atom_id res chain seq x y z
N MET A 1 34.82 23.33 -6.02
CA MET A 1 34.18 22.11 -6.53
C MET A 1 34.78 20.92 -5.76
N THR A 2 34.03 20.35 -4.83
CA THR A 2 34.45 19.13 -4.12
C THR A 2 34.46 17.97 -5.12
N PRO A 3 35.49 17.12 -5.15
CA PRO A 3 35.55 15.98 -6.07
C PRO A 3 34.35 15.06 -5.80
N ARG A 4 33.59 14.77 -6.86
CA ARG A 4 32.48 13.79 -6.80
C ARG A 4 33.09 12.44 -6.41
N LYS A 5 32.76 11.93 -5.23
CA LYS A 5 33.05 10.53 -4.89
C LYS A 5 32.39 9.66 -5.96
N THR A 6 33.17 8.94 -6.73
CA THR A 6 32.67 7.91 -7.63
C THR A 6 32.02 6.84 -6.77
N VAL A 7 30.68 6.73 -6.83
CA VAL A 7 29.95 5.66 -6.14
C VAL A 7 30.20 4.40 -6.94
N VAL A 8 30.79 3.40 -6.31
CA VAL A 8 30.90 2.06 -6.88
C VAL A 8 29.55 1.37 -6.68
N PRO A 9 28.85 0.95 -7.74
CA PRO A 9 27.59 0.25 -7.61
C PRO A 9 27.76 -1.01 -6.76
N PRO A 10 26.79 -1.36 -5.89
CA PRO A 10 26.85 -2.60 -5.14
C PRO A 10 26.72 -3.79 -6.09
N ARG A 11 27.40 -4.89 -5.79
CA ARG A 11 27.30 -6.16 -6.50
C ARG A 11 26.17 -7.02 -5.96
N THR A 12 25.94 -6.93 -4.66
CA THR A 12 24.98 -7.75 -3.94
C THR A 12 24.06 -6.91 -3.07
N ALA A 13 22.79 -7.30 -2.96
CA ALA A 13 21.81 -6.64 -2.11
C ALA A 13 20.95 -7.64 -1.35
N LEU A 14 20.68 -7.33 -0.08
CA LEU A 14 19.71 -8.03 0.75
C LEU A 14 18.45 -7.18 0.87
N VAL A 15 17.29 -7.75 0.51
CA VAL A 15 15.99 -7.10 0.66
C VAL A 15 15.20 -7.82 1.76
N ILE A 16 14.84 -7.09 2.81
CA ILE A 16 14.11 -7.65 3.95
C ILE A 16 12.63 -7.33 3.80
N GLY A 17 11.86 -8.35 3.42
CA GLY A 17 10.42 -8.29 3.15
C GLY A 17 10.07 -8.67 1.71
N ALA A 18 9.34 -9.78 1.53
CA ALA A 18 8.85 -10.29 0.24
C ALA A 18 7.40 -9.84 -0.06
N GLY A 19 7.06 -8.61 0.29
CA GLY A 19 5.85 -7.94 -0.16
C GLY A 19 6.08 -7.18 -1.48
N MET A 20 5.03 -6.53 -2.01
CA MET A 20 5.09 -5.77 -3.27
C MET A 20 6.31 -4.85 -3.34
N THR A 21 6.53 -4.03 -2.32
CA THR A 21 7.59 -3.01 -2.31
C THR A 21 8.99 -3.64 -2.32
N GLY A 22 9.19 -4.70 -1.52
CA GLY A 22 10.50 -5.37 -1.43
C GLY A 22 10.84 -6.13 -2.70
N LEU A 23 9.90 -6.90 -3.23
CA LEU A 23 10.11 -7.66 -4.47
C LEU A 23 10.29 -6.75 -5.69
N ALA A 24 9.52 -5.65 -5.78
CA ALA A 24 9.75 -4.66 -6.83
C ALA A 24 11.14 -4.01 -6.73
N THR A 25 11.58 -3.66 -5.51
CA THR A 25 12.94 -3.13 -5.31
C THR A 25 14.01 -4.17 -5.74
N ALA A 26 13.82 -5.44 -5.39
CA ALA A 26 14.71 -6.53 -5.78
C ALA A 26 14.77 -6.68 -7.30
N TRP A 27 13.62 -6.68 -7.95
CA TRP A 27 13.52 -6.78 -9.41
C TRP A 27 14.26 -5.63 -10.13
N PHE A 28 14.05 -4.37 -9.69
CA PHE A 28 14.74 -3.22 -10.28
C PHE A 28 16.24 -3.17 -9.96
N LEU A 29 16.69 -3.72 -8.84
CA LEU A 29 18.11 -3.91 -8.55
C LEU A 29 18.73 -4.93 -9.52
N GLN A 30 18.02 -6.02 -9.84
CA GLN A 30 18.47 -7.00 -10.84
C GLN A 30 18.54 -6.39 -12.26
N GLU A 31 17.58 -5.51 -12.65
CA GLU A 31 17.67 -4.75 -13.90
C GLU A 31 18.97 -3.94 -14.00
N ALA A 32 19.45 -3.46 -12.86
CA ALA A 32 20.71 -2.72 -12.76
C ALA A 32 21.95 -3.61 -12.57
N GLY A 33 21.83 -4.94 -12.68
CA GLY A 33 22.92 -5.90 -12.60
C GLY A 33 23.36 -6.27 -11.18
N VAL A 34 22.53 -6.01 -10.16
CA VAL A 34 22.82 -6.37 -8.76
C VAL A 34 22.26 -7.76 -8.45
N GLU A 35 23.09 -8.62 -7.88
CA GLU A 35 22.62 -9.91 -7.34
C GLU A 35 21.78 -9.69 -6.08
N VAL A 36 20.57 -10.26 -6.03
CA VAL A 36 19.66 -10.03 -4.92
C VAL A 36 19.31 -11.29 -4.14
N THR A 37 19.22 -11.13 -2.83
CA THR A 37 18.59 -12.09 -1.93
C THR A 37 17.47 -11.39 -1.18
N VAL A 38 16.24 -11.86 -1.36
CA VAL A 38 15.06 -11.40 -0.63
C VAL A 38 14.82 -12.36 0.52
N VAL A 39 14.57 -11.83 1.72
CA VAL A 39 14.25 -12.65 2.90
C VAL A 39 12.93 -12.20 3.51
N ASP A 40 12.07 -13.13 3.89
CA ASP A 40 10.83 -12.82 4.61
C ASP A 40 10.64 -13.77 5.81
N ARG A 41 10.04 -13.26 6.87
CA ARG A 41 9.75 -14.03 8.09
C ARG A 41 8.63 -15.07 7.91
N ARG A 42 7.85 -14.96 6.85
CA ARG A 42 6.77 -15.86 6.44
C ARG A 42 6.94 -16.20 4.95
N GLN A 43 5.83 -16.40 4.26
CA GLN A 43 5.80 -16.59 2.81
C GLN A 43 5.74 -15.25 2.07
N VAL A 44 5.97 -15.31 0.77
CA VAL A 44 5.74 -14.22 -0.18
C VAL A 44 4.34 -13.63 0.01
N ALA A 45 4.23 -12.31 -0.03
CA ALA A 45 3.00 -11.53 0.13
C ALA A 45 2.30 -11.62 1.50
N ALA A 46 2.76 -12.41 2.45
CA ALA A 46 2.08 -12.71 3.73
C ALA A 46 1.83 -11.51 4.66
N GLY A 47 2.40 -10.35 4.36
CA GLY A 47 2.18 -9.09 5.09
C GLY A 47 0.91 -8.36 4.69
N ALA A 48 1.04 -7.13 4.19
CA ALA A 48 -0.06 -6.26 3.77
C ALA A 48 -0.42 -6.40 2.27
N SER A 49 0.21 -7.33 1.54
CA SER A 49 0.05 -7.45 0.08
C SER A 49 -1.05 -8.41 -0.32
N TRP A 50 -1.05 -9.64 0.18
CA TRP A 50 -1.89 -10.73 -0.32
C TRP A 50 -3.39 -10.41 -0.33
N GLY A 51 -3.93 -9.92 0.76
CA GLY A 51 -5.36 -9.60 0.93
C GLY A 51 -5.71 -8.14 0.66
N ASN A 52 -4.82 -7.38 -0.01
CA ASN A 52 -5.09 -6.01 -0.42
C ASN A 52 -6.24 -5.97 -1.44
N ALA A 53 -6.88 -4.81 -1.59
CA ALA A 53 -7.94 -4.60 -2.57
C ALA A 53 -7.45 -4.67 -4.03
N GLY A 54 -6.16 -4.48 -4.29
CA GLY A 54 -5.59 -4.59 -5.63
C GLY A 54 -5.79 -3.38 -6.54
N TRP A 55 -6.22 -2.25 -5.98
CA TRP A 55 -6.44 -1.03 -6.75
C TRP A 55 -5.14 -0.34 -7.12
N LEU A 56 -4.92 -0.16 -8.41
CA LEU A 56 -3.90 0.69 -9.01
C LEU A 56 -4.57 2.00 -9.41
N SER A 57 -4.94 2.77 -8.39
CA SER A 57 -5.71 4.01 -8.57
C SER A 57 -4.92 5.21 -8.08
N PRO A 58 -3.97 5.72 -8.88
CA PRO A 58 -3.23 6.94 -8.55
C PRO A 58 -4.13 8.12 -8.22
N ALA A 59 -5.29 8.23 -8.87
CA ALA A 59 -6.28 9.28 -8.59
C ALA A 59 -6.79 9.30 -7.13
N LEU A 60 -6.74 8.15 -6.45
CA LEU A 60 -7.16 7.98 -5.06
C LEU A 60 -6.00 7.87 -4.08
N ALA A 61 -4.76 7.88 -4.56
CA ALA A 61 -3.58 7.75 -3.71
C ALA A 61 -3.26 9.08 -3.02
N VAL A 62 -3.97 9.33 -1.93
CA VAL A 62 -3.91 10.55 -1.11
C VAL A 62 -3.32 10.29 0.27
N PRO A 63 -2.78 11.31 0.95
CA PRO A 63 -2.30 11.18 2.32
C PRO A 63 -3.42 10.75 3.27
N LEU A 64 -3.17 9.73 4.10
CA LEU A 64 -4.15 9.22 5.07
C LEU A 64 -4.57 10.26 6.14
N PRO A 65 -3.70 11.13 6.68
CA PRO A 65 -4.09 12.18 7.63
C PRO A 65 -4.84 13.32 6.92
N GLU A 66 -6.08 13.09 6.56
CA GLU A 66 -6.98 14.10 5.97
C GLU A 66 -7.70 14.92 7.05
N PRO A 67 -8.10 16.18 6.75
CA PRO A 67 -8.80 17.03 7.72
C PRO A 67 -10.12 16.43 8.24
N GLY A 68 -10.81 15.64 7.42
CA GLY A 68 -12.06 14.94 7.78
C GLY A 68 -11.86 13.78 8.74
N ALA A 69 -10.67 13.16 8.75
CA ALA A 69 -10.37 11.99 9.57
C ALA A 69 -10.52 12.25 11.08
N LEU A 70 -10.18 13.44 11.55
CA LEU A 70 -10.36 13.81 12.97
C LEU A 70 -11.82 13.90 13.39
N ARG A 71 -12.68 14.47 12.52
CA ARG A 71 -14.13 14.63 12.82
C ARG A 71 -14.82 13.26 12.86
N LEU A 72 -14.48 12.39 11.92
CA LEU A 72 -14.99 11.02 11.89
C LEU A 72 -14.48 10.22 13.09
N GLY A 73 -13.17 10.34 13.39
CA GLY A 73 -12.52 9.62 14.46
C GLY A 73 -13.14 9.86 15.82
N LEU A 74 -13.33 11.12 16.24
CA LEU A 74 -13.87 11.46 17.56
C LEU A 74 -15.28 10.90 17.85
N ARG A 75 -16.07 10.63 16.81
CA ARG A 75 -17.44 10.12 16.95
C ARG A 75 -17.56 8.59 16.97
N THR A 76 -16.58 7.88 16.40
CA THR A 76 -16.75 6.46 16.07
C THR A 76 -15.58 5.56 16.49
N LEU A 77 -14.47 6.11 16.98
CA LEU A 77 -13.20 5.39 17.21
C LEU A 77 -13.30 4.16 18.11
N LEU A 78 -14.24 4.13 19.03
CA LEU A 78 -14.34 3.06 20.05
C LEU A 78 -15.29 1.92 19.62
N SER A 79 -16.01 2.06 18.51
CA SER A 79 -16.91 1.01 18.03
C SER A 79 -16.20 0.06 17.08
N PRO A 80 -16.19 -1.26 17.34
CA PRO A 80 -15.67 -2.25 16.39
C PRO A 80 -16.39 -2.27 15.03
N ALA A 81 -17.60 -1.73 14.94
CA ALA A 81 -18.34 -1.59 13.69
C ALA A 81 -17.92 -0.36 12.88
N SER A 82 -17.14 0.56 13.44
CA SER A 82 -16.70 1.76 12.77
C SER A 82 -15.70 1.46 11.64
N PRO A 83 -15.74 2.20 10.51
CA PRO A 83 -14.73 2.11 9.46
C PRO A 83 -13.29 2.36 9.97
N LEU A 84 -13.12 3.24 10.94
CA LEU A 84 -11.85 3.46 11.65
C LEU A 84 -12.05 3.10 13.13
N TYR A 85 -11.27 2.13 13.60
CA TYR A 85 -11.35 1.63 14.97
C TYR A 85 -9.98 1.70 15.66
N ILE A 86 -10.00 2.15 16.90
CA ILE A 86 -8.83 2.16 17.79
C ILE A 86 -9.24 1.41 19.06
N PRO A 87 -8.77 0.17 19.24
CA PRO A 87 -9.06 -0.60 20.46
C PRO A 87 -8.59 0.17 21.72
N PRO A 88 -9.41 0.28 22.77
CA PRO A 88 -9.02 0.93 24.01
C PRO A 88 -7.89 0.13 24.68
N ARG A 89 -6.67 0.67 24.64
CA ARG A 89 -5.46 0.07 25.23
C ARG A 89 -4.48 1.15 25.64
N ALA A 90 -3.79 0.92 26.75
CA ALA A 90 -2.64 1.72 27.14
C ALA A 90 -1.41 1.33 26.29
N ASP A 91 -1.25 2.00 25.16
CA ASP A 91 -0.11 1.83 24.26
C ASP A 91 0.55 3.21 23.99
N PRO A 92 1.67 3.52 24.65
CA PRO A 92 2.35 4.82 24.49
C PRO A 92 2.85 5.05 23.06
N ARG A 93 3.18 3.99 22.31
CA ARG A 93 3.63 4.10 20.90
C ARG A 93 2.47 4.51 20.00
N LEU A 94 1.32 3.87 20.18
CA LEU A 94 0.10 4.23 19.47
C LEU A 94 -0.34 5.66 19.83
N ALA A 95 -0.32 6.03 21.11
CA ALA A 95 -0.66 7.39 21.56
C ALA A 95 0.24 8.45 20.91
N ARG A 96 1.56 8.20 20.88
CA ARG A 96 2.52 9.09 20.19
C ARG A 96 2.26 9.18 18.69
N PHE A 97 1.96 8.05 18.04
CA PHE A 97 1.59 8.03 16.62
C PHE A 97 0.33 8.86 16.37
N LEU A 98 -0.73 8.62 17.14
CA LEU A 98 -2.01 9.34 16.99
C LEU A 98 -1.87 10.85 17.22
N LEU A 99 -1.05 11.25 18.18
CA LEU A 99 -0.74 12.67 18.42
C LEU A 99 0.01 13.29 17.22
N SER A 100 0.96 12.57 16.63
CA SER A 100 1.66 13.02 15.43
C SER A 100 0.72 13.02 14.21
N PHE A 101 -0.10 12.00 14.06
CA PHE A 101 -1.10 11.87 13.00
C PHE A 101 -2.11 13.01 13.04
N SER A 102 -2.67 13.32 14.21
CA SER A 102 -3.64 14.42 14.37
C SER A 102 -3.06 15.78 14.01
N ARG A 103 -1.78 16.02 14.29
CA ARG A 103 -1.08 17.25 13.89
C ARG A 103 -0.95 17.39 12.38
N ASN A 104 -0.99 16.27 11.64
CA ASN A 104 -0.92 16.26 10.18
C ASN A 104 -2.32 16.36 9.52
N CYS A 105 -3.41 16.17 10.27
CA CYS A 105 -4.79 16.30 9.75
C CYS A 105 -5.23 17.77 9.58
N THR A 106 -4.43 18.56 8.89
CA THR A 106 -4.76 19.97 8.55
C THR A 106 -4.72 20.17 7.03
N PRO A 107 -5.55 21.07 6.46
CA PRO A 107 -5.56 21.32 5.02
C PRO A 107 -4.18 21.62 4.43
N ARG A 108 -3.41 22.48 5.13
CA ARG A 108 -2.06 22.87 4.70
C ARG A 108 -1.10 21.68 4.65
N ARG A 109 -1.08 20.83 5.69
CA ARG A 109 -0.19 19.66 5.74
C ARG A 109 -0.61 18.60 4.77
N TRP A 110 -1.91 18.39 4.62
CA TRP A 110 -2.44 17.49 3.60
C TRP A 110 -2.02 17.92 2.20
N GLN A 111 -2.15 19.21 1.88
CA GLN A 111 -1.74 19.75 0.57
C GLN A 111 -0.24 19.58 0.31
N VAL A 112 0.61 19.82 1.31
CA VAL A 112 2.07 19.60 1.20
C VAL A 112 2.37 18.12 0.95
N ALA A 113 1.73 17.20 1.68
CA ALA A 113 1.90 15.77 1.48
C ALA A 113 1.35 15.31 0.13
N MET A 114 0.20 15.85 -0.31
CA MET A 114 -0.37 15.52 -1.63
C MET A 114 0.53 16.00 -2.78
N SER A 115 1.10 17.21 -2.66
CA SER A 115 2.07 17.73 -3.64
C SER A 115 3.35 16.88 -3.73
N ALA A 116 3.73 16.22 -2.62
CA ALA A 116 4.84 15.26 -2.61
C ALA A 116 4.46 13.91 -3.25
N LEU A 117 3.20 13.47 -3.13
CA LEU A 117 2.72 12.22 -3.75
C LEU A 117 2.38 12.37 -5.24
N ALA A 118 1.93 13.54 -5.69
CA ALA A 118 1.47 13.75 -7.05
C ALA A 118 2.48 13.37 -8.14
N PRO A 119 3.80 13.67 -8.03
CA PRO A 119 4.80 13.21 -8.99
C PRO A 119 4.93 11.68 -9.06
N LEU A 120 4.80 10.99 -7.91
CA LEU A 120 4.82 9.53 -7.84
C LEU A 120 3.56 8.93 -8.45
N ASN A 121 2.40 9.50 -8.12
CA ASN A 121 1.12 9.04 -8.65
C ASN A 121 1.08 9.07 -10.18
N ARG A 122 1.62 10.14 -10.80
CA ARG A 122 1.66 10.26 -12.27
C ARG A 122 2.51 9.20 -12.95
N GLN A 123 3.51 8.64 -12.25
CA GLN A 123 4.45 7.66 -12.79
C GLN A 123 4.14 6.22 -12.32
N ALA A 124 3.20 6.05 -11.39
CA ALA A 124 2.97 4.77 -10.72
C ALA A 124 2.66 3.62 -11.69
N LEU A 125 1.80 3.85 -12.69
CA LEU A 125 1.39 2.81 -13.63
C LEU A 125 2.51 2.44 -14.63
N ALA A 126 3.38 3.37 -14.98
CA ALA A 126 4.51 3.11 -15.86
C ALA A 126 5.50 2.08 -15.27
N ALA A 127 5.69 2.09 -13.95
CA ALA A 127 6.52 1.07 -13.30
C ALA A 127 5.94 -0.35 -13.43
N TYR A 128 4.62 -0.50 -13.47
CA TYR A 128 3.97 -1.77 -13.77
C TYR A 128 4.17 -2.21 -15.22
N ASP A 129 4.15 -1.26 -16.16
CA ASP A 129 4.41 -1.56 -17.57
C ASP A 129 5.86 -2.03 -17.79
N GLU A 130 6.81 -1.53 -17.00
CA GLU A 130 8.20 -2.01 -17.02
C GLU A 130 8.30 -3.44 -16.44
N LEU A 131 7.66 -3.71 -15.31
CA LEU A 131 7.63 -5.05 -14.73
C LEU A 131 7.02 -6.08 -15.69
N ALA A 132 5.93 -5.73 -16.38
CA ALA A 132 5.28 -6.59 -17.37
C ALA A 132 6.20 -6.87 -18.57
N ARG A 133 6.85 -5.84 -19.11
CA ARG A 133 7.83 -5.99 -20.20
C ARG A 133 9.04 -6.82 -19.82
N GLY A 134 9.40 -6.78 -18.55
CA GLY A 134 10.52 -7.54 -17.99
C GLY A 134 10.16 -8.91 -17.43
N GLY A 135 9.00 -9.47 -17.77
CA GLY A 135 8.66 -10.87 -17.52
C GLY A 135 7.77 -11.17 -16.32
N VAL A 136 7.22 -10.16 -15.63
CA VAL A 136 6.21 -10.44 -14.59
C VAL A 136 4.91 -10.91 -15.27
N ALA A 137 4.57 -12.19 -15.07
CA ALA A 137 3.54 -12.88 -15.86
C ALA A 137 2.10 -12.46 -15.51
N GLU A 138 1.80 -12.13 -14.25
CA GLU A 138 0.43 -11.72 -13.85
C GLU A 138 0.14 -10.30 -14.37
N PRO A 139 -0.95 -10.09 -15.13
CA PRO A 139 -1.22 -8.79 -15.72
C PRO A 139 -1.87 -7.82 -14.74
N THR A 140 -1.68 -6.52 -15.00
CA THR A 140 -2.62 -5.50 -14.53
C THR A 140 -3.78 -5.38 -15.52
N ARG A 141 -4.98 -5.06 -15.02
CA ARG A 141 -6.20 -4.94 -15.83
C ARG A 141 -6.71 -3.50 -15.80
N ALA A 142 -7.23 -3.01 -16.92
CA ALA A 142 -7.92 -1.72 -16.93
C ALA A 142 -9.18 -1.77 -16.04
N SER A 143 -9.37 -0.73 -15.22
CA SER A 143 -10.58 -0.58 -14.40
C SER A 143 -11.69 0.04 -15.26
N TYR A 144 -12.61 -0.81 -15.77
CA TYR A 144 -13.77 -0.36 -16.51
C TYR A 144 -14.98 -1.28 -16.25
N PRO A 145 -16.07 -0.73 -15.62
CA PRO A 145 -16.09 0.58 -14.99
C PRO A 145 -15.24 0.62 -13.70
N CYS A 146 -14.78 1.82 -13.31
CA CYS A 146 -14.22 2.09 -11.99
C CYS A 146 -15.16 3.06 -11.27
N LEU A 147 -16.00 2.56 -10.39
CA LEU A 147 -17.09 3.31 -9.81
C LEU A 147 -16.88 3.62 -8.33
N ILE A 148 -17.16 4.87 -7.97
CA ILE A 148 -17.29 5.29 -6.58
C ILE A 148 -18.76 5.59 -6.35
N ALA A 149 -19.44 4.75 -5.59
CA ALA A 149 -20.88 4.77 -5.40
C ALA A 149 -21.30 5.55 -4.14
N PHE A 150 -22.38 6.31 -4.28
CA PHE A 150 -22.99 7.14 -3.23
C PHE A 150 -24.51 6.92 -3.20
N THR A 151 -25.13 7.12 -2.05
CA THR A 151 -26.58 7.01 -1.91
C THR A 151 -27.33 8.21 -2.48
N THR A 152 -26.70 9.37 -2.55
CA THR A 152 -27.29 10.60 -3.09
C THR A 152 -26.22 11.47 -3.74
N GLU A 153 -26.63 12.41 -4.59
CA GLU A 153 -25.73 13.43 -5.14
C GLU A 153 -25.11 14.31 -4.05
N ALA A 154 -25.87 14.67 -3.03
CA ALA A 154 -25.35 15.44 -1.89
C ALA A 154 -24.24 14.69 -1.15
N ALA A 155 -24.35 13.36 -1.01
CA ALA A 155 -23.30 12.53 -0.41
C ALA A 155 -22.06 12.40 -1.29
N ARG A 156 -22.17 12.61 -2.61
CA ARG A 156 -21.07 12.60 -3.57
C ARG A 156 -20.21 13.87 -3.50
N GLN A 157 -20.81 15.03 -3.20
CA GLN A 157 -20.15 16.34 -3.28
C GLN A 157 -18.83 16.45 -2.49
N PRO A 158 -18.70 15.96 -1.24
CA PRO A 158 -17.43 16.01 -0.53
C PRO A 158 -16.31 15.26 -1.25
N PHE A 159 -16.62 14.14 -1.91
CA PHE A 159 -15.67 13.37 -2.69
C PHE A 159 -15.24 14.10 -3.97
N VAL A 160 -16.16 14.76 -4.65
CA VAL A 160 -15.84 15.62 -5.81
C VAL A 160 -14.90 16.75 -5.38
N HIS A 161 -15.15 17.41 -4.25
CA HIS A 161 -14.25 18.43 -3.72
C HIS A 161 -12.86 17.87 -3.39
N GLU A 162 -12.77 16.61 -2.91
CA GLU A 162 -11.48 15.93 -2.70
C GLU A 162 -10.74 15.72 -4.02
N LEU A 163 -11.41 15.27 -5.08
CA LEU A 163 -10.81 15.10 -6.41
C LEU A 163 -10.31 16.45 -6.97
N GLU A 164 -11.05 17.54 -6.78
CA GLU A 164 -10.60 18.88 -7.18
C GLU A 164 -9.39 19.35 -6.36
N ALA A 165 -9.33 19.04 -5.07
CA ALA A 165 -8.17 19.33 -4.25
C ALA A 165 -6.92 18.52 -4.70
N VAL A 166 -7.13 17.28 -5.14
CA VAL A 166 -6.06 16.44 -5.74
C VAL A 166 -5.58 17.06 -7.06
N ARG A 167 -6.47 17.54 -7.92
CA ARG A 167 -6.12 18.29 -9.13
C ARG A 167 -5.32 19.56 -8.82
N ALA A 168 -5.78 20.33 -7.84
CA ALA A 168 -5.09 21.56 -7.40
C ALA A 168 -3.68 21.29 -6.85
N ALA A 169 -3.43 20.10 -6.31
CA ALA A 169 -2.11 19.66 -5.87
C ALA A 169 -1.21 19.17 -7.02
N GLY A 170 -1.65 19.26 -8.27
CA GLY A 170 -0.86 18.96 -9.46
C GLY A 170 -0.99 17.54 -9.99
N GLN A 171 -2.01 16.80 -9.58
CA GLN A 171 -2.31 15.47 -10.13
C GLN A 171 -3.45 15.55 -11.16
N SER A 172 -3.27 14.90 -12.31
CA SER A 172 -4.36 14.70 -13.27
C SER A 172 -5.33 13.66 -12.73
N VAL A 173 -6.61 14.02 -12.67
CA VAL A 173 -7.72 13.12 -12.33
C VAL A 173 -8.81 13.33 -13.35
N ASP A 174 -9.16 12.27 -14.08
CA ASP A 174 -10.22 12.28 -15.08
C ASP A 174 -11.41 11.47 -14.56
N TYR A 175 -12.62 12.07 -14.59
CA TYR A 175 -13.82 11.44 -14.05
C TYR A 175 -15.10 12.00 -14.65
N ASP A 176 -16.14 11.18 -14.64
CA ASP A 176 -17.53 11.57 -14.94
C ASP A 176 -18.39 11.50 -13.68
N LEU A 177 -19.41 12.35 -13.64
CA LEU A 177 -20.48 12.30 -12.64
C LEU A 177 -21.68 11.54 -13.24
N LEU A 178 -22.10 10.47 -12.56
CA LEU A 178 -23.20 9.63 -12.98
C LEU A 178 -24.38 9.76 -12.01
N SER A 179 -25.59 9.70 -12.54
CA SER A 179 -26.80 9.39 -11.77
C SER A 179 -26.76 7.94 -11.27
N GLY A 180 -27.65 7.60 -10.34
CA GLY A 180 -27.78 6.21 -9.88
C GLY A 180 -28.24 5.25 -10.99
N ALA A 181 -29.09 5.70 -11.92
CA ALA A 181 -29.52 4.91 -13.06
C ALA A 181 -28.35 4.60 -14.01
N GLU A 182 -27.61 5.62 -14.45
CA GLU A 182 -26.44 5.46 -15.30
C GLU A 182 -25.35 4.57 -14.65
N ALA A 183 -25.19 4.65 -13.32
CA ALA A 183 -24.26 3.79 -12.61
C ALA A 183 -24.70 2.32 -12.63
N ARG A 184 -26.01 2.05 -12.45
CA ARG A 184 -26.56 0.69 -12.51
C ARG A 184 -26.58 0.14 -13.94
N ASP A 185 -26.76 0.97 -14.95
CA ASP A 185 -26.65 0.55 -16.35
C ASP A 185 -25.22 0.06 -16.68
N GLN A 186 -24.19 0.67 -16.07
CA GLN A 186 -22.81 0.23 -16.23
C GLN A 186 -22.43 -0.95 -15.33
N GLU A 187 -23.04 -1.05 -14.15
CA GLU A 187 -22.78 -2.09 -13.16
C GLU A 187 -24.10 -2.56 -12.51
N PRO A 188 -24.79 -3.51 -13.15
CA PRO A 188 -26.10 -4.00 -12.70
C PRO A 188 -26.13 -4.64 -11.31
N ALA A 189 -24.98 -5.01 -10.76
CA ALA A 189 -24.88 -5.54 -9.40
C ALA A 189 -25.10 -4.50 -8.30
N LEU A 190 -25.14 -3.22 -8.65
CA LEU A 190 -25.35 -2.14 -7.69
C LEU A 190 -26.79 -2.11 -7.19
N SER A 191 -26.94 -1.92 -5.89
CA SER A 191 -28.25 -1.71 -5.26
C SER A 191 -28.96 -0.44 -5.79
N GLU A 192 -30.30 -0.45 -5.79
CA GLU A 192 -31.14 0.75 -6.01
C GLU A 192 -30.86 1.88 -5.03
N ARG A 193 -30.21 1.58 -3.89
CA ARG A 193 -29.72 2.59 -2.93
C ARG A 193 -28.59 3.45 -3.52
N THR A 194 -27.97 3.04 -4.62
CA THR A 194 -27.00 3.86 -5.34
C THR A 194 -27.73 4.96 -6.11
N GLY A 195 -27.74 6.18 -5.56
CA GLY A 195 -28.40 7.33 -6.16
C GLY A 195 -27.48 8.23 -6.99
N ALA A 196 -26.16 8.07 -6.85
CA ALA A 196 -25.15 8.79 -7.63
C ALA A 196 -23.82 8.02 -7.65
N ALA A 197 -22.99 8.29 -8.65
CA ALA A 197 -21.64 7.75 -8.68
C ALA A 197 -20.63 8.75 -9.30
N VAL A 198 -19.35 8.46 -9.10
CA VAL A 198 -18.23 8.99 -9.87
C VAL A 198 -17.60 7.83 -10.62
N ARG A 199 -17.41 7.95 -11.92
CA ARG A 199 -16.64 7.03 -12.73
C ARG A 199 -15.24 7.60 -12.92
N LEU A 200 -14.22 6.91 -12.44
CA LEU A 200 -12.82 7.29 -12.64
C LEU A 200 -12.28 6.67 -13.92
N HIS A 201 -11.46 7.43 -14.67
CA HIS A 201 -10.79 6.98 -15.88
C HIS A 201 -9.30 6.71 -15.64
N GLY A 202 -8.70 5.88 -16.50
CA GLY A 202 -7.26 5.61 -16.51
C GLY A 202 -6.73 4.84 -15.30
N GLN A 203 -7.62 4.25 -14.49
CA GLN A 203 -7.23 3.41 -13.37
C GLN A 203 -7.04 1.96 -13.81
N ARG A 204 -6.27 1.20 -13.01
CA ARG A 204 -6.07 -0.24 -13.19
C ARG A 204 -6.33 -0.98 -11.88
N PHE A 205 -6.39 -2.29 -11.96
CA PHE A 205 -6.42 -3.18 -10.80
C PHE A 205 -5.65 -4.47 -11.10
N LEU A 206 -5.41 -5.26 -10.07
CA LEU A 206 -4.75 -6.55 -10.16
C LEU A 206 -5.23 -7.49 -9.06
N ASN A 207 -4.94 -8.78 -9.20
CA ASN A 207 -5.01 -9.73 -8.10
C ASN A 207 -3.73 -9.64 -7.26
N PRO A 208 -3.74 -9.06 -6.04
CA PRO A 208 -2.51 -8.78 -5.30
C PRO A 208 -1.71 -10.03 -4.93
N GLY A 209 -2.41 -11.11 -4.56
CA GLY A 209 -1.77 -12.38 -4.21
C GLY A 209 -1.03 -12.98 -5.40
N ALA A 210 -1.72 -13.10 -6.55
CA ALA A 210 -1.16 -13.64 -7.78
C ALA A 210 -0.02 -12.75 -8.32
N TYR A 211 -0.22 -11.42 -8.30
CA TYR A 211 0.80 -10.50 -8.83
C TYR A 211 2.10 -10.54 -8.04
N VAL A 212 2.02 -10.53 -6.69
CA VAL A 212 3.23 -10.56 -5.85
C VAL A 212 3.92 -11.91 -5.92
N ALA A 213 3.16 -13.02 -6.12
CA ALA A 213 3.74 -14.33 -6.39
C ALA A 213 4.49 -14.34 -7.73
N ALA A 214 3.87 -13.88 -8.82
CA ALA A 214 4.50 -13.77 -10.13
C ALA A 214 5.74 -12.86 -10.13
N LEU A 215 5.71 -11.78 -9.34
CA LEU A 215 6.87 -10.90 -9.16
C LEU A 215 8.02 -11.62 -8.43
N ALA A 216 7.70 -12.47 -7.43
CA ALA A 216 8.71 -13.28 -6.75
C ALA A 216 9.31 -14.33 -7.68
N ASP A 217 8.49 -14.93 -8.54
CA ASP A 217 8.96 -15.90 -9.54
C ASP A 217 9.85 -15.21 -10.59
N ALA A 218 9.48 -14.04 -11.08
CA ALA A 218 10.34 -13.26 -11.97
C ALA A 218 11.69 -12.89 -11.32
N VAL A 219 11.72 -12.59 -10.01
CA VAL A 219 12.99 -12.39 -9.28
C VAL A 219 13.82 -13.68 -9.24
N ARG A 220 13.20 -14.85 -9.02
CA ARG A 220 13.88 -16.16 -9.01
C ARG A 220 14.43 -16.54 -10.39
N GLU A 221 13.64 -16.37 -11.44
CA GLU A 221 14.02 -16.66 -12.83
C GLU A 221 15.22 -15.84 -13.29
N ARG A 222 15.40 -14.64 -12.72
CA ARG A 222 16.56 -13.77 -12.92
C ARG A 222 17.75 -14.11 -12.03
N GLY A 223 17.75 -15.27 -11.37
CA GLY A 223 18.83 -15.76 -10.49
C GLY A 223 18.79 -15.21 -9.06
N GLY A 224 17.79 -14.42 -8.69
CA GLY A 224 17.62 -13.95 -7.31
C GLY A 224 17.15 -15.06 -6.37
N LYS A 225 17.53 -14.94 -5.10
CA LYS A 225 17.10 -15.87 -4.06
C LYS A 225 15.93 -15.26 -3.27
N VAL A 226 14.87 -16.03 -3.06
CA VAL A 226 13.74 -15.63 -2.19
C VAL A 226 13.64 -16.66 -1.07
N VAL A 227 14.08 -16.28 0.12
CA VAL A 227 14.14 -17.12 1.32
C VAL A 227 12.97 -16.80 2.23
N GLU A 228 12.06 -17.74 2.35
CA GLU A 228 10.87 -17.65 3.21
C GLU A 228 11.16 -18.24 4.59
N GLY A 229 10.40 -17.82 5.61
CA GLY A 229 10.53 -18.30 6.99
C GLY A 229 11.70 -17.69 7.77
N LEU A 230 12.54 -16.84 7.17
CA LEU A 230 13.68 -16.22 7.84
C LEU A 230 13.27 -14.91 8.52
N ARG A 231 13.09 -14.95 9.85
CA ARG A 231 12.83 -13.76 10.65
C ARG A 231 14.11 -13.01 10.95
N VAL A 232 14.32 -11.88 10.30
CA VAL A 232 15.43 -10.97 10.60
C VAL A 232 15.22 -10.31 11.97
N THR A 233 16.21 -10.40 12.82
CA THR A 233 16.24 -9.81 14.17
C THR A 233 17.13 -8.60 14.25
N ARG A 234 18.19 -8.55 13.44
CA ARG A 234 19.20 -7.49 13.45
C ARG A 234 19.80 -7.29 12.06
N VAL A 235 20.15 -6.05 11.76
CA VAL A 235 20.95 -5.63 10.62
C VAL A 235 22.17 -4.90 11.17
N GLN A 236 23.35 -5.19 10.65
CA GLN A 236 24.61 -4.59 11.08
C GLN A 236 25.38 -4.07 9.86
N ASP A 237 25.86 -2.84 9.95
CA ASP A 237 26.78 -2.26 8.96
C ASP A 237 28.21 -2.42 9.48
N HIS A 238 29.03 -3.16 8.74
CA HIS A 238 30.43 -3.40 9.05
C HIS A 238 31.38 -2.47 8.26
N GLY A 239 30.84 -1.47 7.57
CA GLY A 239 31.62 -0.48 6.78
C GLY A 239 31.95 -0.97 5.36
N SER A 240 32.33 -2.22 5.15
CA SER A 240 32.54 -2.82 3.84
C SER A 240 31.31 -3.58 3.31
N GLU A 241 30.52 -4.15 4.20
CA GLU A 241 29.34 -4.97 3.93
C GLU A 241 28.28 -4.80 5.01
N VAL A 242 27.07 -5.27 4.77
CA VAL A 242 26.02 -5.42 5.77
C VAL A 242 25.79 -6.89 6.09
N ALA A 243 25.56 -7.19 7.37
CA ALA A 243 25.11 -8.50 7.83
C ALA A 243 23.67 -8.43 8.30
N VAL A 244 22.87 -9.41 7.89
CA VAL A 244 21.49 -9.61 8.30
C VAL A 244 21.38 -10.89 9.10
N VAL A 245 21.01 -10.77 10.37
CA VAL A 245 20.98 -11.90 11.32
C VAL A 245 19.54 -12.35 11.52
N GLY A 246 19.30 -13.63 11.26
CA GLY A 246 18.04 -14.34 11.48
C GLY A 246 17.82 -14.70 12.95
N SER A 247 16.58 -15.06 13.29
CA SER A 247 16.24 -15.57 14.64
C SER A 247 16.77 -16.98 14.92
N ASP A 248 17.13 -17.70 13.88
CA ASP A 248 17.74 -19.04 13.90
C ASP A 248 19.29 -19.03 13.91
N GLY A 249 19.87 -17.83 13.96
CA GLY A 249 21.33 -17.63 13.91
C GLY A 249 21.90 -17.51 12.50
N THR A 250 21.09 -17.64 11.45
CA THR A 250 21.51 -17.41 10.07
C THR A 250 22.12 -16.01 9.90
N ASP A 251 23.32 -15.93 9.31
CA ASP A 251 24.01 -14.69 8.96
C ASP A 251 24.15 -14.63 7.43
N VAL A 252 23.49 -13.63 6.81
CA VAL A 252 23.56 -13.39 5.37
C VAL A 252 24.18 -12.02 5.14
N ARG A 253 25.14 -11.94 4.21
CA ARG A 253 25.91 -10.72 3.95
C ARG A 253 25.72 -10.21 2.54
N ALA A 254 25.79 -8.89 2.36
CA ALA A 254 25.76 -8.22 1.07
C ALA A 254 26.39 -6.83 1.16
N ASP A 255 26.60 -6.20 0.01
CA ASP A 255 27.12 -4.82 -0.06
C ASP A 255 26.12 -3.80 0.52
N VAL A 256 24.81 -4.04 0.32
CA VAL A 256 23.73 -3.16 0.80
C VAL A 256 22.53 -3.97 1.31
N ALA A 257 21.74 -3.36 2.19
CA ALA A 257 20.47 -3.89 2.65
C ALA A 257 19.33 -2.90 2.42
N VAL A 258 18.15 -3.40 2.02
CA VAL A 258 16.91 -2.64 1.90
C VAL A 258 15.89 -3.16 2.89
N LEU A 259 15.43 -2.28 3.80
CA LEU A 259 14.40 -2.57 4.77
C LEU A 259 13.03 -2.30 4.15
N ALA A 260 12.34 -3.36 3.73
CA ALA A 260 10.99 -3.33 3.12
C ALA A 260 9.97 -4.17 3.92
N ASN A 261 10.21 -4.32 5.22
CA ASN A 261 9.48 -5.22 6.12
C ASN A 261 8.17 -4.65 6.67
N GLY A 262 7.52 -3.74 5.94
CA GLY A 262 6.16 -3.26 6.17
C GLY A 262 5.95 -2.65 7.56
N ALA A 263 4.92 -3.06 8.28
CA ALA A 263 4.56 -2.52 9.59
C ALA A 263 5.58 -2.84 10.71
N TRP A 264 6.56 -3.69 10.45
CA TRP A 264 7.66 -4.01 11.39
C TRP A 264 8.93 -3.19 11.15
N LEU A 265 8.86 -2.19 10.26
CA LEU A 265 10.00 -1.39 9.82
C LEU A 265 10.78 -0.74 10.98
N ASN A 266 10.09 -0.14 11.94
CA ASN A 266 10.71 0.61 13.03
C ASN A 266 11.78 -0.19 13.79
N ARG A 267 11.56 -1.50 13.98
CA ARG A 267 12.47 -2.34 14.77
C ARG A 267 13.85 -2.43 14.15
N LEU A 268 13.92 -2.58 12.81
CA LEU A 268 15.17 -2.72 12.07
C LEU A 268 15.75 -1.36 11.64
N ALA A 269 14.92 -0.36 11.42
CA ALA A 269 15.33 0.93 10.89
C ALA A 269 15.79 1.93 11.99
N ALA A 270 15.31 1.78 13.22
CA ALA A 270 15.63 2.71 14.31
C ALA A 270 17.15 2.81 14.63
N PRO A 271 17.94 1.72 14.64
CA PRO A 271 19.39 1.81 14.85
C PRO A 271 20.11 2.67 13.81
N PHE A 272 19.52 2.80 12.61
CA PHE A 272 20.07 3.61 11.52
C PHE A 272 19.51 5.03 11.46
N GLY A 273 18.90 5.49 12.55
CA GLY A 273 18.46 6.88 12.73
C GLY A 273 17.05 7.18 12.23
N VAL A 274 16.30 6.20 11.72
CA VAL A 274 14.90 6.40 11.29
C VAL A 274 14.00 6.54 12.51
N ARG A 275 13.44 7.73 12.70
CA ARG A 275 12.59 8.09 13.86
C ARG A 275 11.11 8.18 13.53
N ALA A 276 10.77 8.21 12.25
CA ALA A 276 9.38 8.23 11.78
C ALA A 276 8.65 6.97 12.27
N ALA A 277 7.54 7.18 13.00
CA ALA A 277 6.74 6.07 13.50
C ALA A 277 5.93 5.46 12.36
N VAL A 278 6.11 4.16 12.13
CA VAL A 278 5.25 3.36 11.26
C VAL A 278 4.30 2.56 12.14
N GLN A 279 3.02 2.87 12.05
CA GLN A 279 1.95 2.22 12.80
C GLN A 279 1.19 1.26 11.89
N SER A 280 0.88 0.09 12.40
CA SER A 280 -0.01 -0.85 11.71
C SER A 280 -1.44 -0.32 11.70
N GLY A 281 -1.95 -0.04 10.48
CA GLY A 281 -3.37 0.19 10.20
C GLY A 281 -3.95 -1.05 9.53
N ARG A 282 -4.58 -1.95 10.31
CA ARG A 282 -5.06 -3.22 9.77
C ARG A 282 -6.29 -3.02 8.91
N GLY A 283 -6.23 -3.52 7.68
CA GLY A 283 -7.39 -3.70 6.82
C GLY A 283 -7.92 -5.11 6.90
N TYR A 284 -9.18 -5.28 6.54
CA TYR A 284 -9.87 -6.56 6.51
C TYR A 284 -10.41 -6.83 5.12
N SER A 285 -10.36 -8.07 4.69
CA SER A 285 -10.96 -8.50 3.42
C SER A 285 -11.38 -9.96 3.48
N PHE A 286 -12.24 -10.32 2.54
CA PHE A 286 -12.64 -11.68 2.23
C PHE A 286 -12.96 -11.78 0.73
N THR A 287 -13.16 -12.99 0.24
CA THR A 287 -13.49 -13.27 -1.16
C THR A 287 -14.88 -13.87 -1.24
N LEU A 288 -15.64 -13.49 -2.25
CA LEU A 288 -16.95 -14.05 -2.59
C LEU A 288 -16.92 -14.61 -4.03
N PRO A 289 -17.78 -15.58 -4.37
CA PRO A 289 -18.06 -15.91 -5.76
C PRO A 289 -18.54 -14.67 -6.53
N ALA A 290 -18.19 -14.56 -7.82
CA ALA A 290 -18.47 -13.35 -8.62
C ALA A 290 -19.93 -13.15 -9.00
N GLU A 291 -20.76 -14.19 -8.86
CA GLU A 291 -22.19 -14.16 -9.21
C GLU A 291 -22.91 -13.05 -8.42
N GLY A 292 -23.61 -12.16 -9.14
CA GLY A 292 -24.33 -11.02 -8.57
C GLY A 292 -23.44 -9.93 -7.96
N LEU A 293 -22.14 -9.90 -8.30
CA LEU A 293 -21.18 -8.92 -7.81
C LEU A 293 -20.63 -8.03 -8.93
N PRO A 294 -20.08 -6.83 -8.59
CA PRO A 294 -19.53 -5.92 -9.57
C PRO A 294 -18.47 -6.56 -10.47
N THR A 295 -18.56 -6.28 -11.76
CA THR A 295 -17.61 -6.73 -12.81
C THR A 295 -16.38 -5.84 -12.90
N GLY A 296 -16.47 -4.60 -12.36
CA GLY A 296 -15.38 -3.63 -12.24
C GLY A 296 -15.08 -3.24 -10.80
N PRO A 297 -13.91 -2.62 -10.55
CA PRO A 297 -13.60 -2.08 -9.25
C PRO A 297 -14.63 -1.06 -8.77
N THR A 298 -15.25 -1.32 -7.63
CA THR A 298 -16.32 -0.48 -7.09
C THR A 298 -16.04 -0.11 -5.64
N TYR A 299 -16.14 1.17 -5.29
CA TYR A 299 -15.97 1.70 -3.94
C TYR A 299 -17.26 2.28 -3.40
N PHE A 300 -17.76 1.75 -2.32
CA PHE A 300 -18.87 2.29 -1.54
C PHE A 300 -18.32 3.27 -0.51
N ALA A 301 -18.27 4.55 -0.87
CA ALA A 301 -17.52 5.56 -0.13
C ALA A 301 -18.03 5.77 1.30
N ALA A 302 -19.35 5.80 1.51
CA ALA A 302 -19.95 5.96 2.83
C ALA A 302 -19.68 4.75 3.75
N GLN A 303 -19.64 3.56 3.17
CA GLN A 303 -19.39 2.28 3.85
C GLN A 303 -17.90 2.01 4.05
N ARG A 304 -17.02 2.73 3.33
CA ARG A 304 -15.58 2.47 3.29
C ARG A 304 -15.24 1.02 2.90
N VAL A 305 -15.98 0.49 1.92
CA VAL A 305 -15.82 -0.87 1.40
C VAL A 305 -15.56 -0.80 -0.09
N VAL A 306 -14.59 -1.59 -0.56
CA VAL A 306 -14.26 -1.75 -1.97
C VAL A 306 -14.51 -3.18 -2.42
N CYS A 307 -14.94 -3.34 -3.67
CA CYS A 307 -15.05 -4.61 -4.37
C CYS A 307 -14.07 -4.62 -5.55
N THR A 308 -13.37 -5.74 -5.75
CA THR A 308 -12.40 -5.90 -6.84
C THR A 308 -12.50 -7.30 -7.42
N PRO A 309 -12.76 -7.46 -8.72
CA PRO A 309 -12.69 -8.75 -9.37
C PRO A 309 -11.28 -9.36 -9.27
N LEU A 310 -11.17 -10.63 -8.85
CA LEU A 310 -9.89 -11.36 -8.79
C LEU A 310 -9.72 -12.37 -9.94
N GLY A 311 -10.56 -12.29 -10.94
CA GLY A 311 -10.68 -13.17 -12.06
C GLY A 311 -12.11 -13.17 -12.54
N ALA A 312 -12.54 -14.25 -13.23
CA ALA A 312 -13.91 -14.37 -13.73
C ALA A 312 -14.89 -14.87 -12.66
N ASP A 313 -14.40 -15.55 -11.64
CA ASP A 313 -15.19 -16.36 -10.70
C ASP A 313 -15.24 -15.81 -9.27
N ARG A 314 -14.39 -14.84 -8.93
CA ARG A 314 -14.28 -14.33 -7.57
C ARG A 314 -14.13 -12.82 -7.50
N VAL A 315 -14.67 -12.22 -6.42
CA VAL A 315 -14.55 -10.81 -6.09
C VAL A 315 -14.01 -10.65 -4.67
N ARG A 316 -13.01 -9.82 -4.49
CA ARG A 316 -12.50 -9.39 -3.19
C ARG A 316 -13.34 -8.25 -2.65
N VAL A 317 -13.85 -8.43 -1.44
CA VAL A 317 -14.49 -7.37 -0.66
C VAL A 317 -13.53 -6.96 0.45
N ALA A 318 -13.13 -5.69 0.49
CA ALA A 318 -12.16 -5.18 1.45
C ALA A 318 -12.60 -3.85 2.04
N GLY A 319 -12.24 -3.60 3.29
CA GLY A 319 -12.59 -2.34 3.93
C GLY A 319 -11.95 -2.18 5.29
N MET A 320 -12.40 -1.14 5.99
CA MET A 320 -12.10 -0.85 7.37
C MET A 320 -10.61 -0.56 7.65
N MET A 321 -10.37 0.06 8.78
CA MET A 321 -9.03 0.26 9.33
C MET A 321 -9.07 0.12 10.85
N GLU A 322 -8.07 -0.57 11.40
CA GLU A 322 -7.87 -0.71 12.84
C GLU A 322 -6.41 -0.38 13.18
N PHE A 323 -6.19 0.63 14.01
CA PHE A 323 -4.85 0.91 14.52
C PHE A 323 -4.54 0.02 15.73
N THR A 324 -3.72 -1.01 15.49
CA THR A 324 -3.32 -1.98 16.51
C THR A 324 -1.94 -2.57 16.19
N ALA A 325 -1.43 -3.45 17.05
CA ALA A 325 -0.17 -4.15 16.80
C ALA A 325 -0.27 -5.06 15.54
N PRO A 326 0.79 -5.13 14.71
CA PRO A 326 0.74 -5.85 13.44
C PRO A 326 0.54 -7.37 13.58
N ASP A 327 0.99 -7.95 14.70
CA ASP A 327 0.95 -9.39 14.95
C ASP A 327 -0.32 -9.84 15.71
N ARG A 328 -1.26 -8.93 15.98
CA ARG A 328 -2.50 -9.29 16.67
C ARG A 328 -3.37 -10.23 15.81
N PRO A 329 -4.05 -11.22 16.38
CA PRO A 329 -5.02 -12.03 15.63
C PRO A 329 -6.12 -11.19 14.96
N ALA A 330 -6.66 -11.65 13.85
CA ALA A 330 -7.81 -11.02 13.20
C ALA A 330 -9.01 -11.00 14.19
N ASP A 331 -9.76 -9.91 14.19
CA ASP A 331 -10.99 -9.80 14.95
C ASP A 331 -12.18 -10.14 14.04
N PRO A 332 -12.91 -11.26 14.28
CA PRO A 332 -14.04 -11.65 13.44
C PRO A 332 -15.14 -10.57 13.36
N ARG A 333 -15.29 -9.76 14.43
CA ARG A 333 -16.26 -8.66 14.46
C ARG A 333 -15.95 -7.61 13.39
N ARG A 334 -14.68 -7.44 13.04
CA ARG A 334 -14.25 -6.51 11.97
C ARG A 334 -14.57 -7.06 10.58
N VAL A 335 -14.43 -8.38 10.38
CA VAL A 335 -14.89 -9.02 9.13
C VAL A 335 -16.40 -8.88 9.02
N GLN A 336 -17.14 -9.15 10.09
CA GLN A 336 -18.59 -8.98 10.11
C GLN A 336 -19.01 -7.53 9.83
N ALA A 337 -18.28 -6.54 10.36
CA ALA A 337 -18.54 -5.12 10.08
C ALA A 337 -18.37 -4.77 8.57
N VAL A 338 -17.41 -5.40 7.88
CA VAL A 338 -17.30 -5.25 6.41
C VAL A 338 -18.51 -5.87 5.72
N VAL A 339 -18.97 -7.06 6.15
CA VAL A 339 -20.16 -7.73 5.61
C VAL A 339 -21.41 -6.85 5.80
N ASP A 340 -21.63 -6.33 7.01
CA ASP A 340 -22.80 -5.51 7.35
C ASP A 340 -22.82 -4.19 6.56
N ALA A 341 -21.65 -3.61 6.34
CA ALA A 341 -21.51 -2.40 5.53
C ALA A 341 -21.73 -2.64 4.04
N ALA A 342 -21.27 -3.79 3.49
CA ALA A 342 -21.38 -4.13 2.09
C ALA A 342 -22.78 -4.64 1.69
N ARG A 343 -23.42 -5.41 2.55
CA ARG A 343 -24.71 -6.09 2.27
C ARG A 343 -25.81 -5.20 1.69
N PRO A 344 -26.07 -3.98 2.22
CA PRO A 344 -27.12 -3.12 1.66
C PRO A 344 -26.82 -2.60 0.24
N MET A 345 -25.55 -2.65 -0.16
CA MET A 345 -25.10 -2.10 -1.46
C MET A 345 -24.96 -3.19 -2.54
N LEU A 346 -24.98 -4.47 -2.13
CA LEU A 346 -24.77 -5.64 -2.99
C LEU A 346 -25.87 -6.67 -2.75
N PRO A 347 -27.09 -6.45 -3.25
CA PRO A 347 -28.24 -7.29 -2.96
C PRO A 347 -28.11 -8.73 -3.52
N GLY A 348 -27.33 -8.92 -4.59
CA GLY A 348 -27.08 -10.24 -5.20
C GLY A 348 -25.96 -11.05 -4.52
N ALA A 349 -25.26 -10.49 -3.54
CA ALA A 349 -24.12 -11.17 -2.92
C ALA A 349 -24.53 -12.20 -1.86
N ASP A 350 -24.03 -13.42 -2.00
CA ASP A 350 -24.15 -14.44 -0.95
C ASP A 350 -22.96 -14.39 0.02
N PHE A 351 -23.11 -13.63 1.09
CA PHE A 351 -22.08 -13.48 2.11
C PHE A 351 -21.85 -14.73 2.96
N SER A 352 -22.69 -15.78 2.84
CA SER A 352 -22.46 -17.05 3.51
C SER A 352 -21.35 -17.86 2.84
N ARG A 353 -21.08 -17.61 1.56
CA ARG A 353 -20.04 -18.27 0.75
C ARG A 353 -18.69 -17.55 0.78
N ARG A 354 -18.48 -16.66 1.76
CA ARG A 354 -17.19 -15.96 1.90
C ARG A 354 -16.06 -16.92 2.25
N SER A 355 -14.92 -16.67 1.66
CA SER A 355 -13.66 -17.37 1.87
C SER A 355 -12.49 -16.39 2.00
N ASP A 356 -11.29 -16.89 2.22
CA ASP A 356 -10.07 -16.09 2.24
C ASP A 356 -10.14 -14.89 3.20
N GLU A 357 -10.75 -15.07 4.36
CA GLU A 357 -10.81 -14.01 5.38
C GLU A 357 -9.38 -13.61 5.80
N TRP A 358 -9.09 -12.33 5.68
CA TRP A 358 -7.74 -11.80 5.91
C TRP A 358 -7.75 -10.49 6.67
N ALA A 359 -6.70 -10.30 7.46
CA ALA A 359 -6.41 -9.03 8.09
C ALA A 359 -4.93 -8.68 7.91
N GLY A 360 -4.64 -7.57 7.22
CA GLY A 360 -3.29 -7.17 6.87
C GLY A 360 -2.84 -5.85 7.46
N PRO A 361 -1.61 -5.79 8.00
CA PRO A 361 -1.07 -4.62 8.68
C PRO A 361 -0.49 -3.62 7.66
N ARG A 362 -1.28 -2.62 7.26
CA ARG A 362 -0.82 -1.52 6.41
C ARG A 362 0.20 -0.67 7.18
N PRO A 363 1.39 -0.39 6.62
CA PRO A 363 2.44 0.39 7.29
C PRO A 363 2.16 1.90 7.19
N CYS A 364 1.37 2.45 8.11
CA CYS A 364 0.96 3.86 8.09
C CYS A 364 2.00 4.75 8.77
N THR A 365 2.42 5.81 8.09
CA THR A 365 3.20 6.92 8.65
C THR A 365 2.27 8.02 9.16
N ALA A 366 2.73 8.83 10.09
CA ALA A 366 1.91 9.86 10.69
C ALA A 366 1.64 11.05 9.75
N ASP A 367 2.49 11.26 8.76
CA ASP A 367 2.37 12.31 7.73
C ASP A 367 1.75 11.80 6.42
N GLY A 368 1.48 10.47 6.32
CA GLY A 368 0.91 9.84 5.13
C GLY A 368 1.89 9.62 3.98
N LEU A 369 3.16 10.00 4.14
CA LEU A 369 4.18 9.83 3.10
C LEU A 369 4.99 8.53 3.31
N PRO A 370 5.34 7.79 2.27
CA PRO A 370 6.27 6.68 2.34
C PRO A 370 7.64 7.08 2.90
N LEU A 371 8.40 6.12 3.36
CA LEU A 371 9.80 6.23 3.75
C LEU A 371 10.65 5.52 2.69
N VAL A 372 11.31 6.29 1.83
CA VAL A 372 12.10 5.76 0.71
C VAL A 372 13.43 6.50 0.62
N GLY A 373 14.55 5.77 0.72
CA GLY A 373 15.87 6.37 0.61
C GLY A 373 16.90 5.82 1.59
N PRO A 374 18.09 6.45 1.65
CA PRO A 374 19.18 6.04 2.53
C PRO A 374 18.86 6.35 4.00
N THR A 375 19.54 5.64 4.89
CA THR A 375 19.56 5.92 6.33
C THR A 375 20.84 6.66 6.74
N ARG A 376 21.19 6.65 8.03
CA ARG A 376 22.50 7.14 8.47
C ARG A 376 23.67 6.24 7.99
N SER A 377 23.39 4.98 7.75
CA SER A 377 24.33 4.09 7.08
C SER A 377 24.22 4.26 5.56
N PRO A 378 25.31 4.41 4.82
CA PRO A 378 25.27 4.47 3.36
C PRO A 378 24.92 3.12 2.72
N ARG A 379 24.90 2.04 3.49
CA ARG A 379 24.63 0.67 3.04
C ARG A 379 23.24 0.16 3.43
N VAL A 380 22.53 0.88 4.28
CA VAL A 380 21.19 0.47 4.73
C VAL A 380 20.16 1.48 4.23
N HIS A 381 19.23 1.01 3.44
CA HIS A 381 18.18 1.78 2.82
C HIS A 381 16.80 1.36 3.32
N VAL A 382 15.81 2.20 3.14
CA VAL A 382 14.41 1.94 3.51
C VAL A 382 13.53 2.07 2.28
N CYS A 383 12.57 1.15 2.12
CA CYS A 383 11.47 1.26 1.18
C CYS A 383 10.18 0.74 1.85
N GLY A 384 9.42 1.64 2.49
CA GLY A 384 8.25 1.23 3.29
C GLY A 384 7.37 2.40 3.70
N GLY A 385 6.44 2.15 4.62
CA GLY A 385 5.58 3.22 5.14
C GLY A 385 4.48 3.70 4.18
N HIS A 386 4.15 2.94 3.15
CA HIS A 386 3.22 3.33 2.08
C HIS A 386 1.72 3.33 2.51
N GLY A 387 1.40 3.02 3.76
CA GLY A 387 0.02 2.99 4.23
C GLY A 387 -0.86 2.07 3.39
N MET A 388 -1.92 2.62 2.82
CA MET A 388 -2.86 1.90 1.93
C MET A 388 -2.31 1.71 0.51
N TRP A 389 -1.33 2.51 0.08
CA TRP A 389 -0.92 2.68 -1.30
C TRP A 389 0.31 1.85 -1.71
N GLY A 390 0.72 0.90 -0.86
CA GLY A 390 1.90 0.06 -1.13
C GLY A 390 1.78 -0.82 -2.38
N ILE A 391 0.57 -1.22 -2.77
CA ILE A 391 0.33 -1.90 -4.04
C ILE A 391 0.51 -0.86 -5.18
N ALA A 392 -0.15 0.28 -5.14
CA ALA A 392 -0.11 1.25 -6.24
C ALA A 392 1.28 1.92 -6.43
N LEU A 393 1.96 2.30 -5.35
CA LEU A 393 3.21 3.09 -5.38
C LEU A 393 4.48 2.26 -5.15
N GLY A 394 4.34 1.03 -4.68
CA GLY A 394 5.48 0.17 -4.32
C GLY A 394 6.47 -0.06 -5.45
N PRO A 395 6.03 -0.44 -6.66
CA PRO A 395 6.92 -0.65 -7.80
C PRO A 395 7.73 0.59 -8.17
N LEU A 396 7.10 1.75 -8.29
CA LEU A 396 7.81 3.00 -8.58
C LEU A 396 8.79 3.38 -7.47
N SER A 397 8.38 3.23 -6.19
CA SER A 397 9.26 3.49 -5.05
C SER A 397 10.48 2.57 -5.07
N GLY A 398 10.28 1.29 -5.41
CA GLY A 398 11.35 0.31 -5.57
C GLY A 398 12.31 0.66 -6.71
N LYS A 399 11.77 1.10 -7.86
CA LYS A 399 12.54 1.57 -9.01
C LYS A 399 13.43 2.76 -8.65
N LEU A 400 12.83 3.84 -8.14
CA LEU A 400 13.56 5.06 -7.79
C LEU A 400 14.63 4.80 -6.71
N LEU A 401 14.35 3.91 -5.77
CA LEU A 401 15.33 3.51 -4.76
C LEU A 401 16.47 2.70 -5.38
N ALA A 402 16.19 1.71 -6.23
CA ALA A 402 17.21 0.92 -6.92
C ALA A 402 18.13 1.80 -7.76
N GLU A 403 17.58 2.73 -8.52
CA GLU A 403 18.34 3.72 -9.27
C GLU A 403 19.23 4.57 -8.34
N SER A 404 18.69 5.02 -7.20
CA SER A 404 19.45 5.79 -6.21
C SER A 404 20.61 5.00 -5.61
N ILE A 405 20.39 3.72 -5.30
CA ILE A 405 21.43 2.82 -4.75
C ILE A 405 22.57 2.63 -5.74
N VAL A 406 22.24 2.36 -7.01
CA VAL A 406 23.24 2.03 -8.05
C VAL A 406 23.99 3.26 -8.52
N THR A 407 23.30 4.38 -8.71
CA THR A 407 23.90 5.61 -9.26
C THR A 407 24.46 6.56 -8.19
N GLY A 408 24.10 6.36 -6.91
CA GLY A 408 24.40 7.29 -5.82
C GLY A 408 23.65 8.64 -5.95
N ARG A 409 22.63 8.74 -6.80
CA ARG A 409 21.84 9.95 -7.02
C ARG A 409 20.37 9.68 -6.70
N SER A 410 19.84 10.35 -5.69
CA SER A 410 18.40 10.30 -5.41
C SER A 410 17.62 11.15 -6.41
N ALA A 411 16.53 10.59 -6.92
CA ALA A 411 15.55 11.34 -7.68
C ALA A 411 14.90 12.43 -6.80
N ALA A 412 14.49 13.54 -7.42
CA ALA A 412 13.88 14.66 -6.68
C ALA A 412 12.61 14.25 -5.96
N GLU A 413 11.85 13.30 -6.52
CA GLU A 413 10.64 12.73 -5.96
C GLU A 413 10.87 12.03 -4.61
N LEU A 414 12.09 11.54 -4.35
CA LEU A 414 12.43 10.88 -3.08
C LEU A 414 12.78 11.88 -1.97
N THR A 415 13.06 13.14 -2.29
CA THR A 415 13.43 14.14 -1.27
C THR A 415 12.41 14.28 -0.13
N PRO A 416 11.09 14.44 -0.40
CA PRO A 416 10.09 14.52 0.66
C PRO A 416 9.84 13.17 1.35
N LEU A 417 10.30 12.07 0.79
CA LEU A 417 10.11 10.70 1.31
C LEU A 417 11.30 10.23 2.15
N HIS A 418 12.32 11.06 2.34
CA HIS A 418 13.56 10.67 3.00
C HIS A 418 13.30 10.06 4.38
N PRO A 419 13.88 8.88 4.71
CA PRO A 419 13.59 8.18 5.97
C PRO A 419 14.00 8.93 7.24
N LEU A 420 14.91 9.90 7.12
CA LEU A 420 15.42 10.69 8.24
C LEU A 420 14.74 12.07 8.39
N ARG A 421 13.64 12.33 7.63
CA ARG A 421 12.86 13.58 7.75
C ARG A 421 12.19 13.75 9.10
#